data_9e08575bb9b9b83d3fd7590e4a73aa4d
#
_entry.id   9e08575bb9b9b83d3fd7590e4a73aa4d
#
_cell.length_a   1.000
_cell.length_b   1.000
_cell.length_c   1.000
_cell.angle_alpha   90.00
_cell.angle_beta   90.00
_cell.angle_gamma   90.00
#
_symmetry.space_group_name_H-M   'P 1'
#
loop_
_entity.id
_entity.type
_entity.pdbx_description
1 polymer ?
#
loop_
_entity_poly.entity_id
_entity_poly.type
_entity_poly.pdbx_seq_one_letter_code
_entity_poly.pdbx_strand_id
1 'polypeptide(L)'
;MENTISQFLRERIDAGDFPSAVYLIAEKGEIVLRDAVGYAVVEPEKLAAKIDTIYDLASLTKVLVTGLLAAKLIENRELDFEGTVSSVLPEFNDQSKGKIKIRHLLTHTSGMKAWVPFYLLENRRLCRILRRFQIF
;
A
#
# COMPACT_ATOMS: atom_id res chain seq x y z
N MET A 1 -17.76 21.40 21.97
CA MET A 1 -16.30 21.56 21.80
C MET A 1 -15.89 20.79 20.58
N GLU A 2 -15.27 21.43 19.62
CA GLU A 2 -14.71 20.75 18.46
C GLU A 2 -13.55 19.87 18.94
N ASN A 3 -13.47 18.65 18.43
CA ASN A 3 -12.44 17.69 18.81
C ASN A 3 -11.08 18.15 18.25
N THR A 4 -10.07 18.18 19.10
CA THR A 4 -8.70 18.62 18.77
C THR A 4 -8.14 17.91 17.53
N ILE A 5 -8.49 16.62 17.31
CA ILE A 5 -8.04 15.86 16.14
C ILE A 5 -8.72 16.38 14.88
N SER A 6 -10.05 16.56 14.91
CA SER A 6 -10.78 17.12 13.78
C SER A 6 -10.29 18.52 13.43
N GLN A 7 -10.02 19.34 14.43
CA GLN A 7 -9.46 20.69 14.23
C GLN A 7 -8.09 20.62 13.55
N PHE A 8 -7.16 19.81 14.06
CA PHE A 8 -5.84 19.62 13.45
C PHE A 8 -5.94 19.14 12.01
N LEU A 9 -6.82 18.16 11.73
CA LEU A 9 -7.00 17.65 10.37
C LEU A 9 -7.57 18.72 9.42
N ARG A 10 -8.52 19.54 9.91
CA ARG A 10 -9.05 20.68 9.11
C ARG A 10 -7.95 21.68 8.76
N GLU A 11 -7.12 22.05 9.73
CA GLU A 11 -5.97 22.95 9.50
C GLU A 11 -5.02 22.40 8.43
N ARG A 12 -4.80 21.07 8.36
CA ARG A 12 -3.99 20.44 7.30
C ARG A 12 -4.68 20.42 5.94
N ILE A 13 -6.00 20.20 5.92
CA ILE A 13 -6.82 20.27 4.70
C ILE A 13 -6.81 21.70 4.13
N ASP A 14 -6.97 22.69 4.99
CA ASP A 14 -6.96 24.11 4.62
C ASP A 14 -5.58 24.56 4.12
N ALA A 15 -4.50 23.94 4.64
CA ALA A 15 -3.13 24.12 4.15
C ALA A 15 -2.86 23.42 2.80
N GLY A 16 -3.79 22.57 2.32
CA GLY A 16 -3.67 21.85 1.05
C GLY A 16 -2.85 20.55 1.12
N ASP A 17 -2.59 20.02 2.30
CA ASP A 17 -1.79 18.80 2.46
C ASP A 17 -2.51 17.57 1.91
N PHE A 18 -3.84 17.50 2.09
CA PHE A 18 -4.72 16.45 1.55
C PHE A 18 -6.19 16.95 1.51
N PRO A 19 -7.06 16.37 0.69
CA PRO A 19 -8.43 16.88 0.49
C PRO A 19 -9.41 16.48 1.60
N SER A 20 -9.19 15.36 2.27
CA SER A 20 -10.08 14.84 3.31
C SER A 20 -9.41 13.80 4.20
N ALA A 21 -10.03 13.56 5.35
CA ALA A 21 -9.68 12.44 6.22
C ALA A 21 -10.94 11.85 6.87
N VAL A 22 -10.92 10.53 7.05
CA VAL A 22 -11.86 9.79 7.89
C VAL A 22 -11.05 9.04 8.93
N TYR A 23 -11.43 9.17 10.18
CA TYR A 23 -10.71 8.49 11.25
C TYR A 23 -11.64 7.89 12.29
N LEU A 24 -11.13 6.90 12.99
CA LEU A 24 -11.78 6.22 14.09
C LEU A 24 -10.75 5.95 15.18
N ILE A 25 -11.13 6.20 16.42
CA ILE A 25 -10.37 5.84 17.60
C ILE A 25 -11.19 4.87 18.43
N ALA A 26 -10.58 3.77 18.81
CA ALA A 26 -11.18 2.79 19.70
C ALA A 26 -10.31 2.61 20.95
N GLU A 27 -10.94 2.46 22.10
CA GLU A 27 -10.31 2.12 23.37
C GLU A 27 -11.01 0.89 23.95
N LYS A 28 -10.23 -0.14 24.31
CA LYS A 28 -10.74 -1.41 24.87
C LYS A 28 -11.83 -2.08 24.04
N GLY A 29 -11.78 -1.92 22.70
CA GLY A 29 -12.75 -2.48 21.77
C GLY A 29 -13.97 -1.61 21.50
N GLU A 30 -14.14 -0.49 22.22
CA GLU A 30 -15.24 0.45 22.02
C GLU A 30 -14.80 1.66 21.18
N ILE A 31 -15.64 2.10 20.24
CA ILE A 31 -15.38 3.31 19.46
C ILE A 31 -15.64 4.52 20.34
N VAL A 32 -14.56 5.24 20.70
CA VAL A 32 -14.66 6.46 21.55
C VAL A 32 -14.77 7.71 20.70
N LEU A 33 -14.30 7.67 19.44
CA LEU A 33 -14.32 8.83 18.56
C LEU A 33 -14.29 8.38 17.11
N ARG A 34 -15.08 9.03 16.25
CA ARG A 34 -15.00 8.93 14.79
C ARG A 34 -15.48 10.21 14.16
N ASP A 35 -14.84 10.62 13.07
CA ASP A 35 -15.27 11.81 12.32
C ASP A 35 -14.80 11.70 10.85
N ALA A 36 -15.38 12.54 10.00
CA ALA A 36 -15.04 12.74 8.61
C ALA A 36 -14.90 14.25 8.36
N VAL A 37 -13.77 14.66 7.79
CA VAL A 37 -13.45 16.07 7.54
C VAL A 37 -12.96 16.27 6.11
N GLY A 38 -13.28 17.43 5.52
CA GLY A 38 -12.88 17.78 4.15
C GLY A 38 -13.81 17.21 3.08
N TYR A 39 -13.27 17.01 1.87
CA TYR A 39 -14.05 16.68 0.68
C TYR A 39 -13.55 15.36 0.06
N ALA A 40 -14.46 14.41 -0.13
CA ALA A 40 -14.22 13.16 -0.85
C ALA A 40 -14.00 13.39 -2.34
N VAL A 41 -14.66 14.42 -2.90
CA VAL A 41 -14.48 14.90 -4.28
C VAL A 41 -14.27 16.41 -4.23
N VAL A 42 -13.30 16.92 -4.98
CA VAL A 42 -13.00 18.36 -5.04
C VAL A 42 -13.48 18.95 -6.37
N GLU A 43 -13.44 18.17 -7.46
CA GLU A 43 -13.88 18.57 -8.79
C GLU A 43 -14.69 17.44 -9.45
N PRO A 44 -15.67 17.75 -10.31
CA PRO A 44 -16.12 19.09 -10.71
C PRO A 44 -16.94 19.82 -9.64
N GLU A 45 -17.53 19.08 -8.69
CA GLU A 45 -18.31 19.60 -7.56
C GLU A 45 -17.78 19.05 -6.24
N LYS A 46 -17.71 19.90 -5.23
CA LYS A 46 -17.25 19.50 -3.90
C LYS A 46 -18.29 18.61 -3.22
N LEU A 47 -17.90 17.37 -2.93
CA LEU A 47 -18.68 16.43 -2.11
C LEU A 47 -18.00 16.23 -0.77
N ALA A 48 -18.69 16.52 0.33
CA ALA A 48 -18.13 16.34 1.67
C ALA A 48 -17.76 14.87 1.92
N ALA A 49 -16.66 14.65 2.61
CA ALA A 49 -16.29 13.33 3.11
C ALA A 49 -17.30 12.87 4.17
N LYS A 50 -17.57 11.58 4.21
CA LYS A 50 -18.46 10.90 5.18
C LYS A 50 -17.73 9.74 5.81
N ILE A 51 -18.27 9.22 6.93
CA ILE A 51 -17.67 8.07 7.65
C ILE A 51 -17.53 6.84 6.74
N ASP A 52 -18.38 6.69 5.75
CA ASP A 52 -18.42 5.60 4.79
C ASP A 52 -17.74 5.94 3.45
N THR A 53 -17.00 7.04 3.37
CA THR A 53 -16.22 7.40 2.18
C THR A 53 -15.17 6.33 1.90
N ILE A 54 -15.14 5.85 0.65
CA ILE A 54 -14.17 4.84 0.21
C ILE A 54 -12.89 5.52 -0.22
N TYR A 55 -11.77 5.06 0.34
CA TYR A 55 -10.42 5.52 -0.01
C TYR A 55 -9.63 4.42 -0.70
N ASP A 56 -8.76 4.81 -1.63
CA ASP A 56 -7.74 3.91 -2.16
C ASP A 56 -6.78 3.51 -1.02
N LEU A 57 -6.57 2.22 -0.86
CA LEU A 57 -5.68 1.69 0.17
C LEU A 57 -4.20 1.95 -0.12
N ALA A 58 -3.86 2.27 -1.39
CA ALA A 58 -2.48 2.49 -1.82
C ALA A 58 -1.53 1.42 -1.23
N SER A 59 -0.47 1.83 -0.55
CA SER A 59 0.51 0.88 0.02
C SER A 59 0.04 0.06 1.21
N LEU A 60 -1.11 0.36 1.81
CA LEU A 60 -1.73 -0.54 2.78
C LEU A 60 -2.06 -1.91 2.17
N THR A 61 -2.22 -1.98 0.84
CA THR A 61 -2.33 -3.24 0.08
C THR A 61 -1.17 -4.20 0.40
N LYS A 62 0.05 -3.70 0.66
CA LYS A 62 1.20 -4.55 0.99
C LYS A 62 0.99 -5.30 2.31
N VAL A 63 0.40 -4.66 3.28
CA VAL A 63 0.15 -5.26 4.61
C VAL A 63 -1.12 -6.09 4.59
N LEU A 64 -2.22 -5.53 4.09
CA LEU A 64 -3.55 -6.15 4.17
C LEU A 64 -3.78 -7.26 3.14
N VAL A 65 -3.09 -7.22 2.00
CA VAL A 65 -3.27 -8.21 0.92
C VAL A 65 -1.98 -9.01 0.71
N THR A 66 -0.89 -8.37 0.27
CA THR A 66 0.33 -9.09 -0.11
C THR A 66 0.95 -9.83 1.06
N GLY A 67 1.05 -9.20 2.23
CA GLY A 67 1.60 -9.83 3.43
C GLY A 67 0.76 -11.01 3.93
N LEU A 68 -0.56 -10.84 3.99
CA LEU A 68 -1.47 -11.93 4.41
C LEU A 68 -1.50 -13.08 3.41
N LEU A 69 -1.47 -12.78 2.10
CA LEU A 69 -1.39 -13.80 1.06
C LEU A 69 -0.07 -14.58 1.15
N ALA A 70 1.06 -13.87 1.31
CA ALA A 70 2.36 -14.52 1.51
C ALA A 70 2.36 -15.42 2.76
N ALA A 71 1.81 -14.95 3.88
CA ALA A 71 1.68 -15.75 5.10
C ALA A 71 0.85 -17.03 4.85
N LYS A 72 -0.26 -16.91 4.10
CA LYS A 72 -1.10 -18.06 3.74
C LYS A 72 -0.38 -19.07 2.85
N LEU A 73 0.37 -18.60 1.85
CA LEU A 73 1.16 -19.47 0.99
C LEU A 73 2.29 -20.18 1.77
N ILE A 74 2.90 -19.50 2.75
CA ILE A 74 3.93 -20.08 3.61
C ILE A 74 3.31 -21.15 4.52
N GLU A 75 2.16 -20.86 5.13
CA GLU A 75 1.41 -21.82 5.95
C GLU A 75 1.08 -23.10 5.15
N ASN A 76 0.65 -22.95 3.91
CA ASN A 76 0.34 -24.06 3.01
C ASN A 76 1.60 -24.77 2.44
N ARG A 77 2.82 -24.30 2.72
CA ARG A 77 4.10 -24.77 2.15
C ARG A 77 4.21 -24.59 0.63
N GLU A 78 3.47 -23.64 0.06
CA GLU A 78 3.52 -23.24 -1.35
C GLU A 78 4.59 -22.16 -1.61
N LEU A 79 5.02 -21.46 -0.54
CA LEU A 79 6.09 -20.47 -0.57
C LEU A 79 7.05 -20.72 0.60
N ASP A 80 8.37 -20.73 0.31
CA ASP A 80 9.39 -20.83 1.36
C ASP A 80 9.86 -19.44 1.78
N PHE A 81 9.63 -19.08 3.05
CA PHE A 81 10.05 -17.80 3.64
C PHE A 81 11.57 -17.58 3.56
N GLU A 82 12.37 -18.65 3.70
CA GLU A 82 13.82 -18.63 3.58
C GLU A 82 14.30 -18.91 2.14
N GLY A 83 13.41 -19.29 1.26
CA GLY A 83 13.69 -19.54 -0.15
C GLY A 83 14.14 -18.27 -0.88
N THR A 84 14.91 -18.44 -1.95
CA THR A 84 15.35 -17.32 -2.79
C THR A 84 14.22 -16.87 -3.72
N VAL A 85 14.19 -15.57 -4.04
CA VAL A 85 13.25 -15.03 -5.03
C VAL A 85 13.47 -15.70 -6.39
N SER A 86 14.69 -16.07 -6.72
CA SER A 86 15.04 -16.75 -7.98
C SER A 86 14.45 -18.16 -8.11
N SER A 87 14.05 -18.81 -7.01
CA SER A 87 13.33 -20.10 -7.09
C SER A 87 11.92 -19.97 -7.67
N VAL A 88 11.32 -18.77 -7.56
CA VAL A 88 9.98 -18.45 -8.08
C VAL A 88 10.07 -17.60 -9.35
N LEU A 89 11.02 -16.68 -9.41
CA LEU A 89 11.28 -15.76 -10.52
C LEU A 89 12.71 -15.95 -11.04
N PRO A 90 12.92 -16.81 -12.06
CA PRO A 90 14.26 -17.10 -12.60
C PRO A 90 15.05 -15.88 -13.05
N GLU A 91 14.38 -14.78 -13.42
CA GLU A 91 15.00 -13.50 -13.78
C GLU A 91 15.81 -12.87 -12.66
N PHE A 92 15.61 -13.32 -11.41
CA PHE A 92 16.39 -12.91 -10.25
C PHE A 92 17.66 -13.73 -10.04
N ASN A 93 17.97 -14.68 -10.93
CA ASN A 93 19.16 -15.52 -10.82
C ASN A 93 20.41 -14.85 -11.43
N ASP A 94 20.77 -13.67 -10.92
CA ASP A 94 22.00 -12.96 -11.27
C ASP A 94 22.93 -12.82 -10.05
N GLN A 95 24.17 -12.34 -10.27
CA GLN A 95 25.15 -12.18 -9.18
C GLN A 95 24.69 -11.23 -8.07
N SER A 96 23.85 -10.24 -8.40
CA SER A 96 23.41 -9.21 -7.45
C SER A 96 22.14 -9.61 -6.71
N LYS A 97 21.22 -10.32 -7.37
CA LYS A 97 19.86 -10.59 -6.86
C LYS A 97 19.64 -12.05 -6.45
N GLY A 98 20.47 -12.99 -6.91
CA GLY A 98 20.28 -14.42 -6.67
C GLY A 98 20.27 -14.83 -5.19
N LYS A 99 20.79 -13.97 -4.29
CA LYS A 99 20.78 -14.18 -2.84
C LYS A 99 19.58 -13.53 -2.12
N ILE A 100 18.73 -12.81 -2.83
CA ILE A 100 17.54 -12.18 -2.24
C ILE A 100 16.54 -13.28 -1.88
N LYS A 101 16.13 -13.32 -0.62
CA LYS A 101 15.14 -14.24 -0.09
C LYS A 101 13.75 -13.60 -0.05
N ILE A 102 12.71 -14.43 -0.02
CA ILE A 102 11.31 -13.98 0.14
C ILE A 102 11.19 -13.10 1.39
N ARG A 103 11.80 -13.49 2.52
CA ARG A 103 11.79 -12.69 3.75
C ARG A 103 12.36 -11.28 3.56
N HIS A 104 13.38 -11.10 2.70
CA HIS A 104 13.96 -9.78 2.47
C HIS A 104 12.99 -8.82 1.74
N LEU A 105 12.09 -9.36 0.90
CA LEU A 105 11.02 -8.57 0.28
C LEU A 105 9.96 -8.18 1.32
N LEU A 106 9.52 -9.14 2.11
CA LEU A 106 8.47 -8.94 3.12
C LEU A 106 8.89 -7.97 4.25
N THR A 107 10.20 -7.90 4.54
CA THR A 107 10.75 -7.02 5.59
C THR A 107 11.40 -5.74 5.05
N HIS A 108 11.31 -5.47 3.73
CA HIS A 108 11.96 -4.33 3.07
C HIS A 108 13.49 -4.27 3.26
N THR A 109 14.17 -5.41 3.37
CA THR A 109 15.62 -5.51 3.57
C THR A 109 16.37 -6.07 2.35
N SER A 110 15.72 -6.09 1.18
CA SER A 110 16.28 -6.65 -0.06
C SER A 110 17.42 -5.84 -0.68
N GLY A 111 17.60 -4.58 -0.29
CA GLY A 111 18.57 -3.67 -0.92
C GLY A 111 18.17 -3.17 -2.31
N MET A 112 16.99 -3.54 -2.82
CA MET A 112 16.49 -3.01 -4.08
C MET A 112 16.05 -1.56 -3.92
N LYS A 113 16.06 -0.81 -5.04
CA LYS A 113 15.56 0.58 -5.05
C LYS A 113 14.12 0.62 -4.57
N ALA A 114 13.82 1.52 -3.65
CA ALA A 114 12.49 1.67 -3.07
C ALA A 114 11.42 2.05 -4.10
N TRP A 115 11.81 2.82 -5.12
CA TRP A 115 10.91 3.28 -6.17
C TRP A 115 11.65 3.50 -7.49
N VAL A 116 11.03 3.11 -8.59
CA VAL A 116 11.51 3.35 -9.95
C VAL A 116 10.29 3.70 -10.81
N PRO A 117 10.34 4.78 -11.61
CA PRO A 117 9.26 5.18 -12.49
C PRO A 117 9.19 4.26 -13.72
N PHE A 118 8.78 3.02 -13.54
CA PHE A 118 8.75 2.02 -14.61
C PHE A 118 7.90 2.45 -15.80
N TYR A 119 6.88 3.27 -15.58
CA TYR A 119 6.01 3.82 -16.63
C TYR A 119 6.75 4.79 -17.58
N LEU A 120 7.90 5.31 -17.17
CA LEU A 120 8.77 6.14 -18.01
C LEU A 120 9.83 5.35 -18.78
N LEU A 121 9.94 4.04 -18.52
CA LEU A 121 10.95 3.20 -19.16
C LEU A 121 10.36 2.60 -20.44
N GLU A 122 10.91 2.91 -21.61
CA GLU A 122 10.53 2.37 -22.93
C GLU A 122 10.83 0.87 -23.08
N ASN A 123 11.18 0.18 -22.00
CA ASN A 123 11.60 -1.20 -22.05
C ASN A 123 10.42 -2.17 -22.24
N ARG A 124 10.21 -2.62 -23.48
CA ARG A 124 9.18 -3.59 -23.88
C ARG A 124 9.18 -4.90 -23.05
N ARG A 125 10.30 -5.27 -22.40
CA ARG A 125 10.36 -6.45 -21.52
C ARG A 125 9.54 -6.26 -20.24
N LEU A 126 9.57 -5.09 -19.67
CA LEU A 126 8.78 -4.79 -18.46
C LEU A 126 7.27 -4.81 -18.74
N CYS A 127 6.85 -4.25 -19.88
CA CYS A 127 5.45 -4.32 -20.33
C CYS A 127 4.98 -5.76 -20.53
N ARG A 128 5.85 -6.68 -20.95
CA ARG A 128 5.52 -8.12 -21.05
C ARG A 128 5.30 -8.76 -19.69
N ILE A 129 6.14 -8.45 -18.71
CA ILE A 129 6.01 -8.96 -17.33
C ILE A 129 4.71 -8.43 -16.72
N LEU A 130 4.43 -7.13 -16.80
CA LEU A 130 3.22 -6.53 -16.27
C LEU A 130 1.94 -7.07 -16.93
N ARG A 131 1.94 -7.26 -18.27
CA ARG A 131 0.83 -7.88 -18.99
C ARG A 131 0.60 -9.36 -18.63
N ARG A 132 1.68 -10.11 -18.35
CA ARG A 132 1.59 -11.52 -17.96
C ARG A 132 0.94 -11.71 -16.58
N PHE A 133 1.06 -10.72 -15.70
CA PHE A 133 0.46 -10.74 -14.37
C PHE A 133 -0.86 -9.96 -14.29
N GLN A 134 -1.41 -9.46 -15.41
CA GLN A 134 -2.65 -8.66 -15.44
C GLN A 134 -2.67 -7.52 -14.42
N ILE A 135 -1.53 -6.82 -14.25
CA ILE A 135 -1.39 -5.70 -13.30
C ILE A 135 -1.76 -4.36 -14.00
N PHE A 136 -2.70 -4.42 -14.96
CA PHE A 136 -3.47 -3.30 -15.50
C PHE A 136 -4.83 -3.81 -15.90
#